data_babce6f360970c68f1e80069f8aa72bc
#
_entry.id   babce6f360970c68f1e80069f8aa72bc
#
_cell.length_a   1.000
_cell.length_b   1.000
_cell.length_c   1.000
_cell.angle_alpha   90.00
_cell.angle_beta   90.00
_cell.angle_gamma   90.00
#
_symmetry.space_group_name_H-M   'P 1'
#
loop_
_entity.id
_entity.type
_entity.pdbx_description
1 polymer ?
#
loop_
_entity_poly.entity_id
_entity_poly.type
_entity_poly.pdbx_seq_one_letter_code
_entity_poly.pdbx_strand_id
1 'polypeptide(L)'
;NIERGDFKAVFEDRDNRVVERFYEFPYVTHMCLEPMNCTAHYRAGEKDGRDHLEVWLPTQNGPRFQSVAKNLYGLEKDQVTIHVKRMGGSFGRRTSNEYVCEAIELSKRAGKPVKLTWSREDNMRHDFFRVGGFQKVRAAVNPEGRVVGWDEHAIGIHQNGERVVGSGFRDSAFPLANFP
;
A
#
# COMPACT_ATOMS: atom_id res chain seq x y z
N ASN A 1 -9.41 1.94 16.56
CA ASN A 1 -8.98 3.10 17.33
C ASN A 1 -7.92 2.68 18.33
N ILE A 2 -6.87 3.47 18.47
CA ILE A 2 -5.80 3.29 19.46
C ILE A 2 -5.86 4.49 20.37
N GLU A 3 -5.88 4.25 21.69
CA GLU A 3 -5.88 5.29 22.71
C GLU A 3 -4.82 4.94 23.76
N ARG A 4 -3.98 5.93 24.12
CA ARG A 4 -2.91 5.79 25.11
C ARG A 4 -2.84 7.02 26.00
N GLY A 5 -2.56 6.80 27.28
CA GLY A 5 -2.44 7.85 28.28
C GLY A 5 -3.76 8.51 28.67
N ASP A 6 -3.70 9.60 29.43
CA ASP A 6 -4.89 10.38 29.82
C ASP A 6 -5.11 11.52 28.83
N PHE A 7 -5.75 11.19 27.71
CA PHE A 7 -6.08 12.12 26.65
C PHE A 7 -6.89 13.32 27.16
N LYS A 8 -7.90 13.06 28.00
CA LYS A 8 -8.81 14.08 28.45
C LYS A 8 -8.09 15.14 29.31
N ALA A 9 -7.28 14.72 30.27
CA ALA A 9 -6.53 15.62 31.15
C ALA A 9 -5.62 16.54 30.30
N VAL A 10 -4.91 16.01 29.32
CA VAL A 10 -3.97 16.78 28.50
C VAL A 10 -4.66 17.83 27.62
N PHE A 11 -5.83 17.51 27.05
CA PHE A 11 -6.56 18.42 26.16
C PHE A 11 -7.48 19.41 26.91
N GLU A 12 -7.81 19.15 28.18
CA GLU A 12 -8.57 20.04 29.05
C GLU A 12 -7.66 20.92 29.94
N ASP A 13 -6.37 20.64 29.97
CA ASP A 13 -5.38 21.45 30.68
C ASP A 13 -5.28 22.84 30.02
N ARG A 14 -5.55 23.89 30.83
CA ARG A 14 -5.58 25.27 30.35
C ARG A 14 -4.19 25.87 30.06
N ASP A 15 -3.15 25.25 30.56
CA ASP A 15 -1.77 25.64 30.27
C ASP A 15 -1.31 25.15 28.90
N ASN A 16 -1.98 24.15 28.35
CA ASN A 16 -1.70 23.63 27.03
C ASN A 16 -2.42 24.40 25.93
N ARG A 17 -1.69 24.75 24.89
CA ARG A 17 -2.28 25.30 23.65
C ARG A 17 -2.76 24.18 22.74
N VAL A 18 -4.05 24.10 22.48
CA VAL A 18 -4.61 23.15 21.51
C VAL A 18 -4.60 23.76 20.10
N VAL A 19 -3.95 23.07 19.17
CA VAL A 19 -3.96 23.38 17.75
C VAL A 19 -4.81 22.33 17.03
N GLU A 20 -5.79 22.78 16.28
CA GLU A 20 -6.66 21.89 15.50
C GLU A 20 -6.56 22.26 14.01
N ARG A 21 -6.47 21.24 13.14
CA ARG A 21 -6.48 21.40 11.68
C ARG A 21 -7.32 20.31 11.03
N PHE A 22 -7.91 20.68 9.92
CA PHE A 22 -8.67 19.80 9.06
C PHE A 22 -8.01 19.77 7.68
N TYR A 23 -7.85 18.58 7.13
CA TYR A 23 -7.25 18.34 5.82
C TYR A 23 -8.21 17.55 4.95
N GLU A 24 -8.24 17.89 3.67
CA GLU A 24 -8.94 17.17 2.62
C GLU A 24 -7.94 16.67 1.60
N PHE A 25 -8.06 15.41 1.20
CA PHE A 25 -7.21 14.77 0.22
C PHE A 25 -8.03 14.33 -0.98
N PRO A 26 -7.75 14.81 -2.21
CA PRO A 26 -8.41 14.32 -3.40
C PRO A 26 -7.96 12.92 -3.76
N TYR A 27 -8.71 12.26 -4.65
CA TYR A 27 -8.22 11.07 -5.33
C TYR A 27 -7.04 11.44 -6.23
N VAL A 28 -5.93 10.74 -6.10
CA VAL A 28 -4.73 10.95 -6.93
C VAL A 28 -4.21 9.63 -7.49
N THR A 29 -3.65 9.66 -8.68
CA THR A 29 -2.95 8.51 -9.26
C THR A 29 -1.65 8.26 -8.50
N HIS A 30 -1.17 7.02 -8.50
CA HIS A 30 0.13 6.69 -7.92
C HIS A 30 1.27 7.23 -8.77
N MET A 31 1.10 7.23 -10.08
CA MET A 31 2.02 7.76 -11.08
C MET A 31 3.51 7.48 -10.75
N CYS A 32 3.80 6.21 -10.45
CA CYS A 32 5.17 5.77 -10.17
C CYS A 32 6.07 6.13 -11.35
N LEU A 33 7.28 6.65 -11.08
CA LEU A 33 8.22 7.03 -12.14
C LEU A 33 8.55 5.83 -13.05
N GLU A 34 8.78 4.66 -12.46
CA GLU A 34 8.87 3.40 -13.18
C GLU A 34 7.46 2.85 -13.44
N PRO A 35 7.01 2.69 -14.72
CA PRO A 35 5.73 2.07 -15.04
C PRO A 35 5.66 0.62 -14.54
N MET A 36 4.44 0.08 -14.44
CA MET A 36 4.24 -1.30 -14.03
C MET A 36 4.94 -2.26 -14.98
N ASN A 37 5.70 -3.19 -14.42
CA ASN A 37 6.45 -4.16 -15.20
C ASN A 37 6.65 -5.46 -14.41
N CYS A 38 6.82 -6.56 -15.15
CA CYS A 38 7.14 -7.87 -14.61
C CYS A 38 7.82 -8.72 -15.71
N THR A 39 8.78 -9.52 -15.33
CA THR A 39 9.22 -10.64 -16.17
C THR A 39 8.65 -11.92 -15.56
N ALA A 40 7.99 -12.74 -16.37
CA ALA A 40 7.45 -14.03 -15.97
C ALA A 40 7.98 -15.14 -16.86
N HIS A 41 8.22 -16.31 -16.28
CA HIS A 41 8.50 -17.55 -16.97
C HIS A 41 7.60 -18.64 -16.41
N TYR A 42 6.53 -18.95 -17.14
CA TYR A 42 5.64 -20.07 -16.84
C TYR A 42 6.10 -21.31 -17.59
N ARG A 43 6.33 -22.40 -16.87
CA ARG A 43 6.78 -23.69 -17.42
C ARG A 43 5.75 -24.75 -17.12
N ALA A 44 4.99 -25.14 -18.14
CA ALA A 44 3.98 -26.16 -18.00
C ALA A 44 4.60 -27.57 -18.00
N GLY A 45 4.32 -28.35 -16.96
CA GLY A 45 4.71 -29.76 -16.85
C GLY A 45 6.22 -30.06 -16.95
N GLU A 46 7.09 -29.05 -16.86
CA GLU A 46 8.51 -29.19 -17.14
C GLU A 46 9.27 -29.93 -16.01
N LYS A 47 8.84 -29.77 -14.79
CA LYS A 47 9.48 -30.34 -13.63
C LYS A 47 8.50 -31.21 -12.83
N ASP A 48 8.80 -32.45 -12.64
CA ASP A 48 7.97 -33.42 -11.90
C ASP A 48 6.55 -33.59 -12.48
N GLY A 49 6.34 -33.23 -13.76
CA GLY A 49 5.03 -33.21 -14.40
C GLY A 49 4.12 -32.08 -13.89
N ARG A 50 4.64 -31.17 -13.05
CA ARG A 50 3.93 -30.02 -12.49
C ARG A 50 4.34 -28.72 -13.17
N ASP A 51 3.42 -27.77 -13.16
CA ASP A 51 3.69 -26.42 -13.65
C ASP A 51 4.58 -25.66 -12.67
N HIS A 52 5.47 -24.82 -13.19
CA HIS A 52 6.33 -23.96 -12.38
C HIS A 52 6.28 -22.53 -12.90
N LEU A 53 6.36 -21.58 -11.96
CA LEU A 53 6.36 -20.15 -12.24
C LEU A 53 7.56 -19.48 -11.62
N GLU A 54 8.30 -18.74 -12.41
CA GLU A 54 9.36 -17.88 -11.97
C GLU A 54 9.08 -16.44 -12.39
N VAL A 55 9.12 -15.50 -11.43
CA VAL A 55 8.80 -14.10 -11.70
C VAL A 55 9.87 -13.17 -11.12
N TRP A 56 10.22 -12.14 -11.88
CA TRP A 56 11.05 -11.01 -11.47
C TRP A 56 10.17 -9.78 -11.45
N LEU A 57 9.83 -9.30 -10.25
CA LEU A 57 8.88 -8.20 -10.11
C LEU A 57 9.26 -7.22 -9.01
N PRO A 58 9.06 -5.92 -9.27
CA PRO A 58 9.11 -4.90 -8.24
C PRO A 58 7.76 -4.88 -7.50
N THR A 59 7.69 -5.49 -6.31
CA THR A 59 6.46 -5.60 -5.51
C THR A 59 6.68 -5.12 -4.08
N GLN A 60 5.62 -4.56 -3.47
CA GLN A 60 5.57 -4.23 -2.04
C GLN A 60 5.11 -5.41 -1.19
N ASN A 61 4.54 -6.46 -1.79
CA ASN A 61 3.93 -7.57 -1.06
C ASN A 61 4.11 -8.90 -1.81
N GLY A 62 5.29 -9.48 -1.70
CA GLY A 62 5.59 -10.80 -2.27
C GLY A 62 4.68 -11.93 -1.77
N PRO A 63 4.38 -12.03 -0.45
CA PRO A 63 3.47 -13.05 0.08
C PRO A 63 2.07 -12.99 -0.53
N ARG A 64 1.54 -11.80 -0.80
CA ARG A 64 0.24 -11.65 -1.48
C ARG A 64 0.28 -12.23 -2.89
N PHE A 65 1.38 -12.05 -3.61
CA PHE A 65 1.52 -12.64 -4.93
C PHE A 65 1.50 -14.18 -4.89
N GLN A 66 2.08 -14.82 -3.88
CA GLN A 66 1.96 -16.28 -3.71
C GLN A 66 0.51 -16.73 -3.58
N SER A 67 -0.31 -15.98 -2.83
CA SER A 67 -1.75 -16.27 -2.73
C SER A 67 -2.46 -16.10 -4.08
N VAL A 68 -2.08 -15.09 -4.87
CA VAL A 68 -2.61 -14.90 -6.23
C VAL A 68 -2.21 -16.06 -7.14
N ALA A 69 -0.96 -16.50 -7.11
CA ALA A 69 -0.49 -17.65 -7.90
C ALA A 69 -1.24 -18.93 -7.55
N LYS A 70 -1.49 -19.18 -6.27
CA LYS A 70 -2.30 -20.32 -5.83
C LYS A 70 -3.75 -20.22 -6.29
N ASN A 71 -4.39 -19.08 -6.10
CA ASN A 71 -5.83 -18.92 -6.36
C ASN A 71 -6.18 -18.88 -7.86
N LEU A 72 -5.32 -18.30 -8.69
CA LEU A 72 -5.59 -18.13 -10.12
C LEU A 72 -4.97 -19.23 -10.99
N TYR A 73 -3.83 -19.80 -10.57
CA TYR A 73 -3.09 -20.77 -11.38
C TYR A 73 -2.97 -22.15 -10.73
N GLY A 74 -3.47 -22.32 -9.50
CA GLY A 74 -3.38 -23.58 -8.76
C GLY A 74 -1.96 -23.96 -8.33
N LEU A 75 -1.04 -22.98 -8.32
CA LEU A 75 0.36 -23.23 -8.00
C LEU A 75 0.61 -23.21 -6.50
N GLU A 76 1.21 -24.24 -5.98
CA GLU A 76 1.65 -24.29 -4.60
C GLU A 76 2.96 -23.49 -4.40
N LYS A 77 3.30 -23.23 -3.15
CA LYS A 77 4.43 -22.35 -2.80
C LYS A 77 5.78 -22.82 -3.39
N ASP A 78 5.99 -24.12 -3.43
CA ASP A 78 7.22 -24.76 -3.97
C ASP A 78 7.32 -24.67 -5.50
N GLN A 79 6.20 -24.39 -6.18
CA GLN A 79 6.13 -24.21 -7.64
C GLN A 79 6.35 -22.75 -8.06
N VAL A 80 6.46 -21.80 -7.10
CA VAL A 80 6.57 -20.36 -7.39
C VAL A 80 7.86 -19.78 -6.84
N THR A 81 8.71 -19.28 -7.73
CA THR A 81 9.92 -18.54 -7.37
C THR A 81 9.72 -17.05 -7.64
N ILE A 82 9.90 -16.22 -6.61
CA ILE A 82 9.73 -14.75 -6.68
C ILE A 82 11.08 -14.06 -6.47
N HIS A 83 11.55 -13.38 -7.50
CA HIS A 83 12.71 -12.49 -7.42
C HIS A 83 12.25 -11.06 -7.24
N VAL A 84 12.23 -10.57 -6.01
CA VAL A 84 11.87 -9.17 -5.73
C VAL A 84 12.96 -8.24 -6.24
N LYS A 85 12.56 -7.29 -7.09
CA LYS A 85 13.45 -6.29 -7.68
C LYS A 85 13.26 -4.91 -7.02
N ARG A 86 14.27 -4.04 -7.17
CA ARG A 86 14.14 -2.65 -6.77
C ARG A 86 13.02 -1.96 -7.54
N MET A 87 12.38 -0.99 -6.91
CA MET A 87 11.22 -0.27 -7.44
C MET A 87 11.58 1.20 -7.70
N GLY A 88 11.19 1.71 -8.85
CA GLY A 88 11.22 3.14 -9.17
C GLY A 88 9.95 3.87 -8.73
N GLY A 89 9.58 3.70 -7.47
CA GLY A 89 8.35 4.22 -6.87
C GLY A 89 7.24 3.17 -6.76
N SER A 90 6.38 3.34 -5.78
CA SER A 90 5.26 2.42 -5.55
C SER A 90 4.04 3.09 -4.93
N PHE A 91 4.15 3.77 -3.78
CA PHE A 91 3.09 4.52 -3.12
C PHE A 91 1.80 3.71 -2.82
N GLY A 92 1.91 2.36 -2.75
CA GLY A 92 0.79 1.45 -2.62
C GLY A 92 0.41 0.71 -3.92
N ARG A 93 0.75 1.24 -5.10
CA ARG A 93 0.36 0.69 -6.41
C ARG A 93 0.83 -0.75 -6.63
N ARG A 94 2.02 -1.10 -6.14
CA ARG A 94 2.63 -2.42 -6.33
C ARG A 94 2.23 -3.43 -5.24
N THR A 95 1.15 -3.18 -4.52
CA THR A 95 0.47 -4.18 -3.71
C THR A 95 -0.53 -5.01 -4.52
N SER A 96 -1.00 -4.50 -5.66
CA SER A 96 -1.83 -5.22 -6.63
C SER A 96 -0.95 -5.92 -7.69
N ASN A 97 -1.49 -6.94 -8.36
CA ASN A 97 -0.70 -7.87 -9.17
C ASN A 97 -1.28 -8.09 -10.57
N GLU A 98 -2.14 -7.23 -11.08
CA GLU A 98 -2.77 -7.39 -12.39
C GLU A 98 -1.75 -7.44 -13.52
N TYR A 99 -0.77 -6.53 -13.54
CA TYR A 99 0.31 -6.52 -14.53
C TYR A 99 1.21 -7.77 -14.45
N VAL A 100 1.28 -8.39 -13.26
CA VAL A 100 2.02 -9.66 -13.09
C VAL A 100 1.23 -10.81 -13.72
N CYS A 101 -0.10 -10.84 -13.52
CA CYS A 101 -0.97 -11.82 -14.15
C CYS A 101 -0.92 -11.73 -15.68
N GLU A 102 -0.90 -10.52 -16.24
CA GLU A 102 -0.73 -10.32 -17.69
C GLU A 102 0.59 -10.91 -18.19
N ALA A 103 1.71 -10.64 -17.50
CA ALA A 103 3.02 -11.20 -17.85
C ALA A 103 3.02 -12.74 -17.81
N ILE A 104 2.35 -13.32 -16.81
CA ILE A 104 2.22 -14.79 -16.68
C ILE A 104 1.42 -15.37 -17.85
N GLU A 105 0.27 -14.79 -18.17
CA GLU A 105 -0.56 -15.25 -19.27
C GLU A 105 0.17 -15.16 -20.61
N LEU A 106 0.91 -14.08 -20.84
CA LEU A 106 1.73 -13.93 -22.03
C LEU A 106 2.85 -14.98 -22.09
N SER A 107 3.53 -15.25 -20.99
CA SER A 107 4.57 -16.27 -20.89
C SER A 107 4.01 -17.66 -21.13
N LYS A 108 2.85 -17.98 -20.54
CA LYS A 108 2.15 -19.26 -20.72
C LYS A 108 1.80 -19.51 -22.18
N ARG A 109 1.26 -18.52 -22.87
CA ARG A 109 0.90 -18.61 -24.29
C ARG A 109 2.13 -18.66 -25.21
N ALA A 110 3.19 -17.93 -24.87
CA ALA A 110 4.40 -17.90 -25.67
C ALA A 110 5.31 -19.12 -25.45
N GLY A 111 5.11 -19.90 -24.37
CA GLY A 111 5.97 -21.01 -23.98
C GLY A 111 7.42 -20.60 -23.66
N LYS A 112 7.65 -19.36 -23.25
CA LYS A 112 8.97 -18.79 -22.96
C LYS A 112 8.90 -17.62 -22.00
N PRO A 113 10.06 -17.17 -21.43
CA PRO A 113 10.07 -15.97 -20.60
C PRO A 113 9.56 -14.75 -21.36
N VAL A 114 8.72 -13.95 -20.70
CA VAL A 114 8.18 -12.70 -21.24
C VAL A 114 8.42 -11.58 -20.24
N LYS A 115 8.97 -10.47 -20.70
CA LYS A 115 9.01 -9.22 -19.98
C LYS A 115 7.89 -8.30 -20.46
N LEU A 116 6.95 -8.01 -19.58
CA LEU A 116 5.90 -7.01 -19.79
C LEU A 116 6.36 -5.68 -19.16
N THR A 117 6.16 -4.61 -19.88
CA THR A 117 6.28 -3.24 -19.35
C THR A 117 5.13 -2.42 -19.92
N TRP A 118 4.33 -1.82 -19.03
CA TRP A 118 3.27 -0.92 -19.46
C TRP A 118 3.87 0.39 -20.02
N SER A 119 3.21 0.98 -20.99
CA SER A 119 3.49 2.35 -21.36
C SER A 119 3.06 3.31 -20.22
N ARG A 120 3.47 4.57 -20.28
CA ARG A 120 2.99 5.57 -19.32
C ARG A 120 1.50 5.76 -19.43
N GLU A 121 0.97 5.73 -20.63
CA GLU A 121 -0.45 5.86 -20.93
C GLU A 121 -1.26 4.70 -20.33
N ASP A 122 -0.79 3.46 -20.48
CA ASP A 122 -1.42 2.29 -19.88
C ASP A 122 -1.41 2.38 -18.36
N ASN A 123 -0.25 2.73 -17.80
CA ASN A 123 -0.07 2.87 -16.35
C ASN A 123 -1.02 3.92 -15.76
N MET A 124 -1.30 5.01 -16.46
CA MET A 124 -2.24 6.03 -16.00
C MET A 124 -3.71 5.64 -16.21
N ARG A 125 -4.03 4.99 -17.32
CA ARG A 125 -5.41 4.56 -17.62
C ARG A 125 -5.91 3.45 -16.72
N HIS A 126 -5.02 2.56 -16.28
CA HIS A 126 -5.33 1.39 -15.47
C HIS A 126 -4.84 1.53 -14.03
N ASP A 127 -4.54 2.75 -13.58
CA ASP A 127 -4.17 2.98 -12.20
C ASP A 127 -5.38 2.90 -11.28
N PHE A 128 -5.15 2.39 -10.08
CA PHE A 128 -6.09 2.53 -8.97
C PHE A 128 -5.77 3.84 -8.26
N PHE A 129 -6.77 4.69 -8.06
CA PHE A 129 -6.55 5.93 -7.34
C PHE A 129 -6.17 5.67 -5.88
N ARG A 130 -5.29 6.48 -5.35
CA ARG A 130 -5.15 6.61 -3.92
C ARG A 130 -6.45 7.15 -3.35
N VAL A 131 -6.85 6.60 -2.22
CA VAL A 131 -8.11 6.95 -1.57
C VAL A 131 -8.12 8.43 -1.21
N GLY A 132 -9.15 9.14 -1.66
CA GLY A 132 -9.47 10.48 -1.18
C GLY A 132 -10.06 10.41 0.23
N GLY A 133 -10.02 11.50 0.96
CA GLY A 133 -10.56 11.50 2.31
C GLY A 133 -10.31 12.77 3.09
N PHE A 134 -10.60 12.67 4.37
CA PHE A 134 -10.50 13.77 5.31
C PHE A 134 -9.69 13.35 6.53
N GLN A 135 -8.96 14.28 7.08
CA GLN A 135 -8.20 14.07 8.29
C GLN A 135 -8.37 15.27 9.23
N LYS A 136 -8.78 15.00 10.45
CA LYS A 136 -8.81 15.96 11.53
C LYS A 136 -7.68 15.64 12.50
N VAL A 137 -6.83 16.62 12.75
CA VAL A 137 -5.70 16.50 13.67
C VAL A 137 -5.83 17.55 14.77
N ARG A 138 -5.64 17.13 16.01
CA ARG A 138 -5.52 18.01 17.17
C ARG A 138 -4.23 17.71 17.89
N ALA A 139 -3.49 18.73 18.25
CA ALA A 139 -2.28 18.62 19.05
C ALA A 139 -2.38 19.53 20.27
N ALA A 140 -2.05 19.01 21.46
CA ALA A 140 -1.86 19.82 22.65
C ALA A 140 -0.36 20.09 22.81
N VAL A 141 -0.01 21.37 22.95
CA VAL A 141 1.37 21.86 23.08
C VAL A 141 1.52 22.55 24.42
N ASN A 142 2.47 22.09 25.22
CA ASN A 142 2.72 22.67 26.54
C ASN A 142 3.46 24.03 26.46
N PRO A 143 3.63 24.77 27.56
CA PRO A 143 4.33 26.06 27.59
C PRO A 143 5.78 25.99 27.06
N GLU A 144 6.45 24.86 27.19
CA GLU A 144 7.81 24.62 26.69
C GLU A 144 7.85 24.35 25.18
N GLY A 145 6.69 24.37 24.48
CA GLY A 145 6.59 24.13 23.06
C GLY A 145 6.62 22.66 22.64
N ARG A 146 6.49 21.74 23.59
CA ARG A 146 6.48 20.30 23.31
C ARG A 146 5.07 19.81 23.05
N VAL A 147 4.90 18.89 22.08
CA VAL A 147 3.64 18.19 21.86
C VAL A 147 3.45 17.18 22.98
N VAL A 148 2.40 17.35 23.77
CA VAL A 148 2.06 16.49 24.91
C VAL A 148 0.76 15.71 24.72
N GLY A 149 0.03 15.97 23.63
CA GLY A 149 -1.15 15.21 23.24
C GLY A 149 -1.38 15.25 21.74
N TRP A 150 -1.86 14.14 21.19
CA TRP A 150 -2.18 13.99 19.78
C TRP A 150 -3.52 13.26 19.61
N ASP A 151 -4.39 13.82 18.78
CA ASP A 151 -5.67 13.21 18.42
C ASP A 151 -5.85 13.31 16.92
N GLU A 152 -5.97 12.19 16.27
CA GLU A 152 -6.12 12.09 14.83
C GLU A 152 -7.35 11.27 14.47
N HIS A 153 -8.15 11.81 13.58
CA HIS A 153 -9.27 11.13 12.95
C HIS A 153 -9.10 11.20 11.44
N ALA A 154 -8.95 10.05 10.81
CA ALA A 154 -8.88 9.94 9.36
C ALA A 154 -10.08 9.17 8.82
N ILE A 155 -10.64 9.65 7.72
CA ILE A 155 -11.72 9.02 6.97
C ILE A 155 -11.27 8.90 5.53
N GLY A 156 -11.12 7.67 5.04
CA GLY A 156 -10.86 7.37 3.65
C GLY A 156 -12.14 6.95 2.94
N ILE A 157 -12.37 7.47 1.75
CA ILE A 157 -13.54 7.15 0.92
C ILE A 157 -13.07 6.22 -0.19
N HIS A 158 -13.63 5.01 -0.26
CA HIS A 158 -13.31 4.06 -1.32
C HIS A 158 -13.76 4.58 -2.69
N GLN A 159 -13.07 4.19 -3.76
CA GLN A 159 -13.30 4.69 -5.12
C GLN A 159 -14.74 4.58 -5.63
N ASN A 160 -15.48 3.57 -5.20
CA ASN A 160 -16.87 3.38 -5.56
C ASN A 160 -17.85 4.10 -4.61
N GLY A 161 -17.37 4.82 -3.60
CA GLY A 161 -18.21 5.51 -2.62
C GLY A 161 -18.95 4.60 -1.63
N GLU A 162 -18.86 3.29 -1.79
CA GLU A 162 -19.63 2.33 -0.97
C GLU A 162 -18.99 2.02 0.38
N ARG A 163 -17.72 2.33 0.55
CA ARG A 163 -16.98 2.01 1.77
C ARG A 163 -16.22 3.20 2.30
N VAL A 164 -16.60 3.63 3.48
CA VAL A 164 -15.87 4.61 4.28
C VAL A 164 -15.04 3.84 5.31
N VAL A 165 -13.73 4.06 5.31
CA VAL A 165 -12.82 3.50 6.30
C VAL A 165 -12.36 4.64 7.20
N GLY A 166 -12.74 4.57 8.48
CA GLY A 166 -12.30 5.52 9.50
C GLY A 166 -11.20 4.91 10.38
N SER A 167 -10.21 5.69 10.73
CA SER A 167 -9.23 5.38 11.75
C SER A 167 -9.11 6.54 12.73
N GLY A 168 -8.91 6.22 14.00
CA GLY A 168 -8.64 7.22 15.04
C GLY A 168 -7.40 6.79 15.83
N PHE A 169 -6.53 7.74 16.10
CA PHE A 169 -5.36 7.57 16.92
C PHE A 169 -5.33 8.69 17.96
N ARG A 170 -5.20 8.33 19.23
CA ARG A 170 -5.04 9.26 20.35
C ARG A 170 -3.85 8.84 21.19
N ASP A 171 -2.96 9.76 21.44
CA ASP A 171 -1.81 9.53 22.28
C ASP A 171 -1.52 10.75 23.15
N SER A 172 -1.43 10.55 24.44
CA SER A 172 -0.98 11.54 25.41
C SER A 172 0.25 11.07 26.20
N ALA A 173 0.85 9.96 25.82
CA ALA A 173 2.10 9.45 26.40
C ALA A 173 3.34 10.08 25.74
N PHE A 174 3.29 11.39 25.48
CA PHE A 174 4.41 12.17 24.95
C PHE A 174 5.41 12.62 26.04
N PRO A 175 6.68 12.86 25.71
CA PRO A 175 7.19 13.14 24.38
C PRO A 175 7.38 11.89 23.54
N LEU A 176 6.86 11.91 22.31
CA LEU A 176 7.25 10.94 21.32
C LEU A 176 8.75 11.12 21.04
N ALA A 177 9.54 10.19 21.52
CA ALA A 177 10.99 10.18 21.31
C ALA A 177 11.40 10.11 19.81
N ASN A 178 10.43 9.94 18.90
CA ASN A 178 10.61 9.66 17.49
C ASN A 178 9.86 10.59 16.53
N PHE A 179 9.32 11.72 17.01
CA PHE A 179 8.89 12.77 16.08
C PHE A 179 10.09 13.64 15.72
N PRO A 180 10.41 13.80 14.42
CA PRO A 180 11.49 14.69 14.00
C PRO A 180 11.22 16.15 14.33
#